data_5084e83e2289670a1d8f869dc9d9567c
#
_entry.id   5084e83e2289670a1d8f869dc9d9567c
#
_cell.length_a   1.000
_cell.length_b   1.000
_cell.length_c   1.000
_cell.angle_alpha   90.00
_cell.angle_beta   90.00
_cell.angle_gamma   90.00
#
_symmetry.space_group_name_H-M   'P 1'
#
loop_
_entity.id
_entity.type
_entity.pdbx_description
1 polymer ?
#
loop_
_entity_poly.entity_id
_entity_poly.type
_entity_poly.pdbx_seq_one_letter_code
_entity_poly.pdbx_strand_id
1 'polypeptide(L)'
;AAQLPTSWTHGDLHVSNVFWKGLAPSEFIDFGLADRNPSVYDLALIIERNAFEWTRIVDGDEEAVHRDITLALIEGYEDVRPLSPLERRGLIALMPLIQAESGLNWIDYQYGATRSIPGATWCLDIFFGEHTRWFTRPAGQDYLAWLDDAVMHE
;
A
#
# COMPACT_ATOMS: atom_id res chain seq x y z
N ALA A 1 14.30 -1.06 20.43
CA ALA A 1 13.21 -1.57 19.59
C ALA A 1 13.83 -2.43 18.48
N ALA A 2 13.25 -3.60 18.19
CA ALA A 2 13.66 -4.39 17.03
C ALA A 2 13.36 -3.60 15.76
N GLN A 3 14.34 -3.55 14.84
CA GLN A 3 14.17 -2.89 13.55
C GLN A 3 13.74 -3.92 12.51
N LEU A 4 12.81 -3.54 11.63
CA LEU A 4 12.46 -4.34 10.47
C LEU A 4 13.69 -4.56 9.60
N PRO A 5 13.88 -5.76 9.03
CA PRO A 5 14.91 -5.96 8.03
C PRO A 5 14.64 -5.04 6.83
N THR A 6 15.71 -4.58 6.18
CA THR A 6 15.62 -3.71 5.01
C THR A 6 16.11 -4.43 3.76
N SER A 7 15.48 -4.15 2.62
CA SER A 7 15.87 -4.62 1.30
C SER A 7 15.76 -3.49 0.27
N TRP A 8 16.27 -3.71 -0.93
CA TRP A 8 15.86 -2.91 -2.07
C TRP A 8 14.40 -3.22 -2.38
N THR A 9 13.62 -2.19 -2.60
CA THR A 9 12.20 -2.24 -2.95
C THR A 9 11.98 -1.52 -4.28
N HIS A 10 10.89 -1.84 -4.96
CA HIS A 10 10.46 -1.15 -6.17
C HIS A 10 10.00 0.28 -5.85
N GLY A 11 9.31 0.47 -4.72
CA GLY A 11 8.84 1.76 -4.23
C GLY A 11 7.55 2.27 -4.87
N ASP A 12 7.11 1.68 -6.00
CA ASP A 12 5.82 1.98 -6.66
C ASP A 12 5.24 0.72 -7.31
N LEU A 13 5.17 -0.38 -6.56
CA LEU A 13 4.70 -1.66 -7.07
C LEU A 13 3.16 -1.71 -7.14
N HIS A 14 2.63 -1.72 -8.35
CA HIS A 14 1.20 -1.94 -8.64
C HIS A 14 1.02 -2.59 -10.03
N VAL A 15 -0.19 -3.11 -10.31
CA VAL A 15 -0.45 -3.90 -11.51
C VAL A 15 -0.14 -3.18 -12.85
N SER A 16 -0.22 -1.84 -12.87
CA SER A 16 0.11 -1.06 -14.08
C SER A 16 1.62 -0.95 -14.33
N ASN A 17 2.47 -1.23 -13.33
CA ASN A 17 3.92 -1.28 -13.47
C ASN A 17 4.42 -2.71 -13.74
N VAL A 18 3.53 -3.59 -14.21
CA VAL A 18 3.83 -4.98 -14.56
C VAL A 18 3.34 -5.28 -15.96
N PHE A 19 4.23 -5.81 -16.81
CA PHE A 19 3.81 -6.42 -18.07
C PHE A 19 3.38 -7.86 -17.84
N TRP A 20 2.35 -8.30 -18.59
CA TRP A 20 1.73 -9.60 -18.41
C TRP A 20 1.79 -10.44 -19.68
N LYS A 21 2.05 -11.74 -19.54
CA LYS A 21 1.87 -12.74 -20.60
C LYS A 21 0.76 -13.70 -20.17
N GLY A 22 -0.45 -13.47 -20.69
CA GLY A 22 -1.66 -14.12 -20.16
C GLY A 22 -1.91 -13.66 -18.72
N LEU A 23 -1.90 -14.57 -17.76
CA LEU A 23 -2.09 -14.29 -16.33
C LEU A 23 -0.77 -14.26 -15.54
N ALA A 24 0.38 -14.40 -16.19
CA ALA A 24 1.66 -14.40 -15.51
C ALA A 24 2.38 -13.05 -15.67
N PRO A 25 2.94 -12.46 -14.60
CA PRO A 25 3.81 -11.31 -14.71
C PRO A 25 5.07 -11.68 -15.53
N SER A 26 5.51 -10.79 -16.40
CA SER A 26 6.67 -11.02 -17.26
C SER A 26 7.80 -10.01 -17.07
N GLU A 27 7.49 -8.77 -16.81
CA GLU A 27 8.46 -7.70 -16.62
C GLU A 27 7.90 -6.66 -15.62
N PHE A 28 8.80 -6.10 -14.81
CA PHE A 28 8.50 -4.98 -13.93
C PHE A 28 9.17 -3.73 -14.48
N ILE A 29 8.49 -2.58 -14.40
CA ILE A 29 8.94 -1.29 -14.93
C ILE A 29 8.77 -0.18 -13.90
N ASP A 30 9.32 0.99 -14.18
CA ASP A 30 9.20 2.20 -13.38
C ASP A 30 9.81 2.10 -11.97
N PHE A 31 11.12 1.86 -11.95
CA PHE A 31 11.93 1.82 -10.72
C PHE A 31 12.36 3.23 -10.24
N GLY A 32 11.65 4.28 -10.66
CA GLY A 32 12.01 5.66 -10.31
C GLY A 32 11.95 5.97 -8.80
N LEU A 33 11.18 5.20 -8.04
CA LEU A 33 11.07 5.31 -6.57
C LEU A 33 11.78 4.16 -5.82
N ALA A 34 12.61 3.37 -6.52
CA ALA A 34 13.32 2.27 -5.89
C ALA A 34 14.31 2.77 -4.85
N ASP A 35 14.21 2.25 -3.63
CA ASP A 35 15.07 2.63 -2.50
C ASP A 35 15.19 1.48 -1.49
N ARG A 36 15.96 1.70 -0.44
CA ARG A 36 16.11 0.79 0.70
C ARG A 36 15.03 1.07 1.75
N ASN A 37 14.02 0.22 1.77
CA ASN A 37 12.88 0.27 2.67
C ASN A 37 12.77 -1.00 3.54
N PRO A 38 11.86 -1.04 4.53
CA PRO A 38 11.49 -2.29 5.18
C PRO A 38 11.16 -3.37 4.14
N SER A 39 11.59 -4.61 4.38
CA SER A 39 11.45 -5.71 3.41
C SER A 39 10.02 -6.03 2.98
N VAL A 40 9.03 -5.65 3.78
CA VAL A 40 7.59 -5.80 3.51
C VAL A 40 6.93 -4.55 2.92
N TYR A 41 7.72 -3.54 2.55
CA TYR A 41 7.22 -2.27 2.02
C TYR A 41 6.43 -2.47 0.71
N ASP A 42 7.02 -3.15 -0.28
CA ASP A 42 6.35 -3.40 -1.57
C ASP A 42 5.10 -4.28 -1.41
N LEU A 43 5.10 -5.23 -0.45
CA LEU A 43 3.92 -6.04 -0.15
C LEU A 43 2.79 -5.16 0.39
N ALA A 44 3.07 -4.26 1.33
CA ALA A 44 2.06 -3.35 1.85
C ALA A 44 1.57 -2.38 0.75
N LEU A 45 2.47 -1.91 -0.11
CA LEU A 45 2.13 -1.01 -1.21
C LEU A 45 1.24 -1.69 -2.26
N ILE A 46 1.57 -2.92 -2.68
CA ILE A 46 0.77 -3.64 -3.69
C ILE A 46 -0.62 -3.99 -3.13
N ILE A 47 -0.75 -4.29 -1.84
CA ILE A 47 -2.04 -4.48 -1.18
C ILE A 47 -2.84 -3.19 -1.24
N GLU A 48 -2.28 -2.07 -0.81
CA GLU A 48 -2.95 -0.77 -0.81
C GLU A 48 -3.43 -0.37 -2.21
N ARG A 49 -2.59 -0.56 -3.21
CA ARG A 49 -2.86 -0.18 -4.61
C ARG A 49 -3.87 -1.06 -5.32
N ASN A 50 -4.10 -2.30 -4.88
CA ASN A 50 -4.92 -3.25 -5.61
C ASN A 50 -6.12 -3.78 -4.83
N ALA A 51 -6.11 -3.73 -3.49
CA ALA A 51 -7.22 -4.20 -2.68
C ALA A 51 -8.18 -3.09 -2.25
N PHE A 52 -7.82 -1.81 -2.40
CA PHE A 52 -8.64 -0.67 -1.97
C PHE A 52 -9.24 0.07 -3.17
N GLU A 53 -10.56 0.18 -3.23
CA GLU A 53 -11.27 1.00 -4.21
C GLU A 53 -11.43 2.44 -3.67
N TRP A 54 -10.33 3.18 -3.59
CA TRP A 54 -10.28 4.48 -2.94
C TRP A 54 -11.33 5.50 -3.43
N THR A 55 -11.66 5.49 -4.70
CA THR A 55 -12.73 6.36 -5.24
C THR A 55 -14.07 6.06 -4.61
N ARG A 56 -14.43 4.78 -4.45
CA ARG A 56 -15.67 4.38 -3.78
C ARG A 56 -15.64 4.69 -2.30
N ILE A 57 -14.50 4.47 -1.64
CA ILE A 57 -14.31 4.79 -0.21
C ILE A 57 -14.53 6.28 0.05
N VAL A 58 -13.97 7.15 -0.80
CA VAL A 58 -14.15 8.61 -0.69
C VAL A 58 -15.59 9.02 -0.98
N ASP A 59 -16.27 8.33 -1.88
CA ASP A 59 -17.68 8.54 -2.20
C ASP A 59 -18.66 7.98 -1.14
N GLY A 60 -18.13 7.40 -0.05
CA GLY A 60 -18.89 6.97 1.13
C GLY A 60 -19.13 5.46 1.27
N ASP A 61 -18.61 4.63 0.34
CA ASP A 61 -18.61 3.17 0.47
C ASP A 61 -17.35 2.72 1.23
N GLU A 62 -17.34 2.92 2.54
CA GLU A 62 -16.16 2.66 3.37
C GLU A 62 -15.77 1.17 3.43
N GLU A 63 -16.63 0.25 2.97
CA GLU A 63 -16.40 -1.19 2.91
C GLU A 63 -15.82 -1.66 1.56
N ALA A 64 -15.51 -0.74 0.65
CA ALA A 64 -14.97 -1.06 -0.68
C ALA A 64 -13.48 -1.47 -0.62
N VAL A 65 -13.21 -2.53 0.17
CA VAL A 65 -11.88 -3.14 0.36
C VAL A 65 -11.96 -4.65 0.12
N HIS A 66 -11.10 -5.16 -0.74
CA HIS A 66 -11.05 -6.57 -1.15
C HIS A 66 -10.12 -7.37 -0.25
N ARG A 67 -10.66 -7.99 0.80
CA ARG A 67 -9.90 -8.82 1.76
C ARG A 67 -9.34 -10.08 1.11
N ASP A 68 -10.04 -10.64 0.15
CA ASP A 68 -9.60 -11.80 -0.65
C ASP A 68 -8.35 -11.47 -1.49
N ILE A 69 -8.29 -10.29 -2.11
CA ILE A 69 -7.10 -9.82 -2.83
C ILE A 69 -5.93 -9.62 -1.85
N THR A 70 -6.20 -9.04 -0.67
CA THR A 70 -5.18 -8.87 0.37
C THR A 70 -4.56 -10.20 0.77
N LEU A 71 -5.38 -11.22 1.06
CA LEU A 71 -4.88 -12.56 1.43
C LEU A 71 -4.10 -13.20 0.29
N ALA A 72 -4.63 -13.18 -0.94
CA ALA A 72 -3.96 -13.77 -2.10
C ALA A 72 -2.57 -13.15 -2.35
N LEU A 73 -2.40 -11.85 -2.11
CA LEU A 73 -1.10 -11.18 -2.23
C LEU A 73 -0.14 -11.60 -1.12
N ILE A 74 -0.62 -11.75 0.11
CA ILE A 74 0.20 -12.20 1.24
C ILE A 74 0.60 -13.66 1.05
N GLU A 75 -0.33 -14.55 0.74
CA GLU A 75 -0.08 -15.97 0.47
C GLU A 75 0.93 -16.14 -0.67
N GLY A 76 0.71 -15.48 -1.81
CA GLY A 76 1.64 -15.53 -2.93
C GLY A 76 3.04 -15.00 -2.61
N TYR A 77 3.16 -14.02 -1.72
CA TYR A 77 4.45 -13.56 -1.22
C TYR A 77 5.10 -14.61 -0.31
N GLU A 78 4.35 -15.19 0.62
CA GLU A 78 4.85 -16.18 1.57
C GLU A 78 5.20 -17.52 0.93
N ASP A 79 4.60 -17.88 -0.21
CA ASP A 79 5.00 -19.04 -1.03
C ASP A 79 6.47 -18.94 -1.50
N VAL A 80 6.97 -17.72 -1.68
CA VAL A 80 8.35 -17.47 -2.11
C VAL A 80 9.25 -17.13 -0.93
N ARG A 81 8.75 -16.34 0.02
CA ARG A 81 9.51 -15.85 1.16
C ARG A 81 8.61 -15.73 2.40
N PRO A 82 8.68 -16.68 3.32
CA PRO A 82 7.92 -16.62 4.57
C PRO A 82 8.21 -15.35 5.39
N LEU A 83 7.18 -14.74 5.95
CA LEU A 83 7.27 -13.58 6.81
C LEU A 83 7.60 -13.98 8.25
N SER A 84 8.56 -13.32 8.85
CA SER A 84 8.79 -13.44 10.29
C SER A 84 7.66 -12.75 11.09
N PRO A 85 7.44 -13.11 12.39
CA PRO A 85 6.44 -12.43 13.21
C PRO A 85 6.67 -10.92 13.34
N LEU A 86 7.90 -10.44 13.20
CA LEU A 86 8.22 -9.01 13.19
C LEU A 86 7.77 -8.35 11.88
N GLU A 87 7.97 -9.02 10.75
CA GLU A 87 7.56 -8.53 9.43
C GLU A 87 6.03 -8.53 9.27
N ARG A 88 5.33 -9.53 9.80
CA ARG A 88 3.87 -9.58 9.84
C ARG A 88 3.31 -8.36 10.59
N ARG A 89 3.81 -8.06 11.80
CA ARG A 89 3.46 -6.82 12.53
C ARG A 89 3.87 -5.56 11.78
N GLY A 90 5.00 -5.60 11.10
CA GLY A 90 5.49 -4.51 10.27
C GLY A 90 4.58 -4.21 9.10
N LEU A 91 4.06 -5.24 8.42
CA LEU A 91 3.10 -5.12 7.32
C LEU A 91 1.85 -4.36 7.77
N ILE A 92 1.24 -4.77 8.89
CA ILE A 92 0.04 -4.12 9.43
C ILE A 92 0.31 -2.64 9.76
N ALA A 93 1.43 -2.36 10.42
CA ALA A 93 1.81 -1.00 10.81
C ALA A 93 2.14 -0.10 9.61
N LEU A 94 2.62 -0.68 8.50
CA LEU A 94 2.95 0.05 7.28
C LEU A 94 1.70 0.49 6.48
N MET A 95 0.57 -0.22 6.57
CA MET A 95 -0.62 0.11 5.76
C MET A 95 -1.01 1.61 5.82
N PRO A 96 -1.27 2.21 7.00
CA PRO A 96 -1.58 3.63 7.06
C PRO A 96 -0.39 4.53 6.73
N LEU A 97 0.85 4.09 6.97
CA LEU A 97 2.05 4.88 6.70
C LEU A 97 2.35 4.98 5.21
N ILE A 98 2.18 3.89 4.46
CA ILE A 98 2.34 3.87 3.00
C ILE A 98 1.35 4.83 2.34
N GLN A 99 0.10 4.84 2.81
CA GLN A 99 -0.90 5.77 2.30
C GLN A 99 -0.52 7.23 2.56
N ALA A 100 -0.01 7.54 3.74
CA ALA A 100 0.47 8.88 4.06
C ALA A 100 1.67 9.28 3.19
N GLU A 101 2.63 8.39 3.01
CA GLU A 101 3.80 8.61 2.15
C GLU A 101 3.41 8.82 0.69
N SER A 102 2.53 7.97 0.14
CA SER A 102 2.01 8.13 -1.21
C SER A 102 1.37 9.50 -1.41
N GLY A 103 0.56 9.94 -0.45
CA GLY A 103 -0.05 11.28 -0.47
C GLY A 103 0.98 12.40 -0.50
N LEU A 104 2.03 12.32 0.31
CA LEU A 104 3.12 13.31 0.34
C LEU A 104 3.91 13.33 -0.98
N ASN A 105 4.21 12.17 -1.56
CA ASN A 105 4.91 12.07 -2.84
C ASN A 105 4.10 12.71 -3.98
N TRP A 106 2.77 12.49 -4.00
CA TRP A 106 1.90 13.13 -4.97
C TRP A 106 1.80 14.65 -4.80
N ILE A 107 1.78 15.15 -3.55
CA ILE A 107 1.81 16.60 -3.26
C ILE A 107 3.12 17.20 -3.78
N ASP A 108 4.26 16.56 -3.49
CA ASP A 108 5.57 17.02 -3.96
C ASP A 108 5.65 17.04 -5.49
N TYR A 109 5.18 16.00 -6.16
CA TYR A 109 5.10 15.94 -7.62
C TYR A 109 4.24 17.06 -8.21
N GLN A 110 3.02 17.24 -7.69
CA GLN A 110 2.10 18.27 -8.19
C GLN A 110 2.61 19.68 -7.93
N TYR A 111 3.18 19.93 -6.75
CA TYR A 111 3.71 21.24 -6.39
C TYR A 111 5.07 21.51 -7.04
N GLY A 112 5.99 20.56 -6.97
CA GLY A 112 7.37 20.70 -7.39
C GLY A 112 7.57 20.56 -8.89
N ALA A 113 7.08 19.47 -9.50
CA ALA A 113 7.32 19.13 -10.89
C ALA A 113 6.30 19.77 -11.83
N THR A 114 4.99 19.59 -11.58
CA THR A 114 3.94 20.09 -12.47
C THR A 114 3.56 21.55 -12.21
N ARG A 115 3.97 22.13 -11.09
CA ARG A 115 3.60 23.49 -10.64
C ARG A 115 2.09 23.70 -10.54
N SER A 116 1.33 22.64 -10.26
CA SER A 116 -0.13 22.67 -10.15
C SER A 116 -0.57 22.84 -8.70
N ILE A 117 -0.85 24.08 -8.28
CA ILE A 117 -1.41 24.33 -6.94
C ILE A 117 -2.75 23.61 -6.75
N PRO A 118 -3.72 23.65 -7.72
CA PRO A 118 -4.97 22.90 -7.58
C PRO A 118 -4.73 21.37 -7.43
N GLY A 119 -3.79 20.81 -8.20
CA GLY A 119 -3.41 19.40 -8.10
C GLY A 119 -2.81 19.04 -6.74
N ALA A 120 -1.89 19.86 -6.24
CA ALA A 120 -1.30 19.67 -4.92
C ALA A 120 -2.35 19.77 -3.79
N THR A 121 -3.28 20.73 -3.87
CA THR A 121 -4.40 20.86 -2.92
C THR A 121 -5.29 19.63 -2.95
N TRP A 122 -5.66 19.15 -4.14
CA TRP A 122 -6.46 17.92 -4.28
C TRP A 122 -5.75 16.70 -3.68
N CYS A 123 -4.44 16.56 -3.93
CA CYS A 123 -3.66 15.47 -3.33
C CYS A 123 -3.59 15.59 -1.79
N LEU A 124 -3.47 16.81 -1.26
CA LEU A 124 -3.49 17.05 0.18
C LEU A 124 -4.83 16.67 0.82
N ASP A 125 -5.95 17.03 0.19
CA ASP A 125 -7.28 16.78 0.73
C ASP A 125 -7.68 15.31 0.60
N ILE A 126 -7.42 14.69 -0.55
CA ILE A 126 -7.89 13.33 -0.87
C ILE A 126 -6.83 12.28 -0.52
N PHE A 127 -5.68 12.27 -1.23
CA PHE A 127 -4.68 11.22 -1.03
C PHE A 127 -4.09 11.23 0.37
N PHE A 128 -3.60 12.37 0.82
CA PHE A 128 -3.04 12.47 2.17
C PHE A 128 -4.16 12.55 3.23
N GLY A 129 -5.18 13.36 3.00
CA GLY A 129 -6.23 13.63 3.97
C GLY A 129 -7.23 12.47 4.12
N GLU A 130 -8.09 12.24 3.12
CA GLU A 130 -9.19 11.28 3.24
C GLU A 130 -8.72 9.83 3.31
N HIS A 131 -7.79 9.41 2.43
CA HIS A 131 -7.31 8.03 2.44
C HIS A 131 -6.57 7.68 3.75
N THR A 132 -5.69 8.56 4.25
CA THR A 132 -4.98 8.30 5.52
C THR A 132 -5.95 8.28 6.70
N ARG A 133 -6.94 9.21 6.74
CA ARG A 133 -7.95 9.25 7.79
C ARG A 133 -8.87 8.02 7.81
N TRP A 134 -9.08 7.38 6.65
CA TRP A 134 -9.88 6.16 6.59
C TRP A 134 -9.37 5.09 7.58
N PHE A 135 -8.07 4.92 7.70
CA PHE A 135 -7.47 3.97 8.66
C PHE A 135 -7.76 4.30 10.13
N THR A 136 -8.22 5.51 10.45
CA THR A 136 -8.65 5.91 11.79
C THR A 136 -10.15 5.79 12.02
N ARG A 137 -10.93 5.53 10.96
CA ARG A 137 -12.39 5.32 11.01
C ARG A 137 -12.72 3.88 11.40
N PRO A 138 -13.97 3.59 11.80
CA PRO A 138 -14.36 2.23 12.18
C PRO A 138 -14.04 1.17 11.13
N ALA A 139 -14.34 1.40 9.86
CA ALA A 139 -14.05 0.46 8.76
C ALA A 139 -12.56 0.18 8.61
N GLY A 140 -11.71 1.20 8.68
CA GLY A 140 -10.26 1.07 8.60
C GLY A 140 -9.67 0.35 9.81
N GLN A 141 -10.19 0.62 11.01
CA GLN A 141 -9.77 -0.09 12.23
C GLN A 141 -10.22 -1.57 12.21
N ASP A 142 -11.41 -1.85 11.69
CA ASP A 142 -11.89 -3.22 11.49
C ASP A 142 -11.04 -3.97 10.45
N TYR A 143 -10.65 -3.31 9.36
CA TYR A 143 -9.73 -3.88 8.39
C TYR A 143 -8.35 -4.22 9.01
N LEU A 144 -7.77 -3.30 9.78
CA LEU A 144 -6.48 -3.55 10.43
C LEU A 144 -6.55 -4.65 11.48
N ALA A 145 -7.63 -4.72 12.26
CA ALA A 145 -7.85 -5.80 13.22
C ALA A 145 -8.04 -7.16 12.53
N TRP A 146 -8.81 -7.20 11.44
CA TRP A 146 -8.96 -8.37 10.60
C TRP A 146 -7.61 -8.82 10.00
N LEU A 147 -6.81 -7.88 9.49
CA LEU A 147 -5.49 -8.19 8.92
C LEU A 147 -4.55 -8.76 9.97
N ASP A 148 -4.56 -8.20 11.20
CA ASP A 148 -3.77 -8.71 12.32
C ASP A 148 -4.16 -10.16 12.65
N ASP A 149 -5.45 -10.46 12.75
CA ASP A 149 -5.95 -11.80 12.99
C ASP A 149 -5.52 -12.78 11.88
N ALA A 150 -5.70 -12.38 10.62
CA ALA A 150 -5.38 -13.20 9.45
C ALA A 150 -3.87 -13.54 9.36
N VAL A 151 -2.98 -12.57 9.62
CA VAL A 151 -1.53 -12.79 9.42
C VAL A 151 -0.80 -13.27 10.67
N MET A 152 -1.38 -13.15 11.87
CA MET A 152 -0.71 -13.54 13.12
C MET A 152 -1.13 -14.92 13.62
N HIS A 153 -2.27 -15.47 13.16
CA HIS A 153 -2.86 -16.70 13.67
C HIS A 153 -2.85 -17.87 12.66
N GLU A 154 -2.25 -17.69 11.49
CA GLU A 154 -1.82 -18.79 10.61
C GLU A 154 -0.40 -19.23 11.00
#